data_b03d292c0bd38fdab223096358d1cc30
#
_entry.id   b03d292c0bd38fdab223096358d1cc30
#
_cell.length_a   1.000
_cell.length_b   1.000
_cell.length_c   1.000
_cell.angle_alpha   90.00
_cell.angle_beta   90.00
_cell.angle_gamma   90.00
#
_symmetry.space_group_name_H-M   'P 1'
#
loop_
_entity.id
_entity.type
_entity.pdbx_description
1 polymer ?
#
loop_
_entity_poly.entity_id
_entity_poly.type
_entity_poly.pdbx_seq_one_letter_code
_entity_poly.pdbx_strand_id
1 'polypeptide(L)'
;QKHITKTENLIKSDGDVLHLASAYYIWNKDEVYYLSSGSNPKYNQFMGAYRLQWDMIKFALNNNIPRYNFYGITGDFSENAEDYGVQQFKKGFNAHVEEYVGDFIKPIRLIFYKVYKLLK
;
A
#
# COMPACT_ATOMS: atom_id res chain seq x y z
N GLN A 1 -20.76 -10.14 -24.25
CA GLN A 1 -22.12 -9.68 -23.89
C GLN A 1 -22.34 -9.59 -22.39
N LYS A 2 -22.08 -10.64 -21.60
CA LYS A 2 -22.30 -10.69 -20.13
C LYS A 2 -21.58 -9.58 -19.34
N HIS A 3 -20.39 -9.19 -19.78
CA HIS A 3 -19.62 -8.08 -19.13
C HIS A 3 -20.22 -6.71 -19.48
N ILE A 4 -20.69 -6.51 -20.69
CA ILE A 4 -21.30 -5.26 -21.14
C ILE A 4 -22.57 -5.00 -20.32
N THR A 5 -23.49 -5.97 -20.25
CA THR A 5 -24.73 -5.85 -19.48
C THR A 5 -24.47 -5.58 -18.00
N LYS A 6 -23.42 -6.21 -17.41
CA LYS A 6 -23.04 -5.94 -16.02
C LYS A 6 -22.57 -4.50 -15.81
N THR A 7 -21.78 -3.98 -16.73
CA THR A 7 -21.28 -2.58 -16.68
C THR A 7 -22.40 -1.58 -16.87
N GLU A 8 -23.31 -1.82 -17.82
CA GLU A 8 -24.51 -0.99 -18.02
C GLU A 8 -25.39 -0.92 -16.77
N ASN A 9 -25.59 -2.07 -16.10
CA ASN A 9 -26.34 -2.11 -14.85
C ASN A 9 -25.65 -1.32 -13.73
N LEU A 10 -24.31 -1.36 -13.64
CA LEU A 10 -23.57 -0.55 -12.68
C LEU A 10 -23.68 0.95 -12.97
N ILE A 11 -23.61 1.36 -14.22
CA ILE A 11 -23.81 2.75 -14.61
C ILE A 11 -25.21 3.23 -14.20
N LYS A 12 -26.24 2.41 -14.42
CA LYS A 12 -27.61 2.73 -14.01
C LYS A 12 -27.81 2.84 -12.51
N SER A 13 -27.11 1.99 -11.71
CA SER A 13 -27.29 1.95 -10.25
C SER A 13 -26.37 2.92 -9.50
N ASP A 14 -25.16 3.14 -9.98
CA ASP A 14 -24.07 3.80 -9.25
C ASP A 14 -23.60 5.11 -9.93
N GLY A 15 -24.14 5.40 -11.12
CA GLY A 15 -23.78 6.58 -11.92
C GLY A 15 -22.60 6.35 -12.87
N ASP A 16 -22.28 7.39 -13.63
CA ASP A 16 -21.27 7.34 -14.70
C ASP A 16 -19.83 7.33 -14.20
N VAL A 17 -19.61 7.68 -12.94
CA VAL A 17 -18.28 7.75 -12.32
C VAL A 17 -18.23 6.83 -11.11
N LEU A 18 -17.34 5.84 -11.17
CA LEU A 18 -17.12 4.89 -10.08
C LEU A 18 -15.77 5.14 -9.40
N HIS A 19 -15.79 5.41 -8.10
CA HIS A 19 -14.57 5.52 -7.30
C HIS A 19 -14.09 4.11 -6.93
N LEU A 20 -13.09 3.60 -7.66
CA LEU A 20 -12.59 2.23 -7.54
C LEU A 20 -11.56 2.09 -6.42
N ALA A 21 -10.58 2.97 -6.43
CA ALA A 21 -9.48 3.00 -5.47
C ALA A 21 -8.82 4.36 -5.46
N SER A 22 -8.13 4.66 -4.36
CA SER A 22 -7.26 5.82 -4.24
C SER A 22 -5.97 5.43 -3.53
N ALA A 23 -4.88 6.14 -3.80
CA ALA A 23 -3.61 5.91 -3.15
C ALA A 23 -2.85 7.22 -2.96
N TYR A 24 -2.03 7.25 -1.91
CA TYR A 24 -1.18 8.37 -1.60
C TYR A 24 0.28 7.95 -1.73
N TYR A 25 1.01 8.70 -2.55
CA TYR A 25 2.43 8.49 -2.83
C TYR A 25 3.23 9.74 -2.52
N ILE A 26 4.46 9.55 -2.07
CA ILE A 26 5.49 10.58 -2.08
C ILE A 26 6.71 10.04 -2.82
N TRP A 27 7.52 10.92 -3.36
CA TRP A 27 8.73 10.50 -4.06
C TRP A 27 9.82 11.55 -3.97
N ASN A 28 11.04 11.11 -4.18
CA ASN A 28 12.21 11.91 -4.38
C ASN A 28 13.01 11.35 -5.58
N LYS A 29 14.22 11.81 -5.80
CA LYS A 29 15.08 11.33 -6.90
C LYS A 29 15.52 9.87 -6.75
N ASP A 30 15.44 9.29 -5.56
CA ASP A 30 15.99 7.98 -5.23
C ASP A 30 14.90 6.91 -5.07
N GLU A 31 13.67 7.31 -4.68
CA GLU A 31 12.63 6.35 -4.31
C GLU A 31 11.21 6.92 -4.42
N VAL A 32 10.27 6.08 -4.83
CA VAL A 32 8.82 6.28 -4.69
C VAL A 32 8.32 5.51 -3.48
N TYR A 33 7.55 6.15 -2.62
CA TYR A 33 6.94 5.54 -1.44
C TYR A 33 5.43 5.45 -1.62
N TYR A 34 4.90 4.24 -1.58
CA TYR A 34 3.48 3.97 -1.51
C TYR A 34 3.03 3.97 -0.05
N LEU A 35 2.52 5.10 0.45
CA LEU A 35 2.26 5.28 1.87
C LEU A 35 0.92 4.71 2.33
N SER A 36 -0.12 4.90 1.53
CA SER A 36 -1.46 4.50 1.92
C SER A 36 -2.36 4.32 0.71
N SER A 37 -3.37 3.48 0.84
CA SER A 37 -4.41 3.33 -0.18
C SER A 37 -5.71 2.82 0.42
N GLY A 38 -6.78 3.00 -0.36
CA GLY A 38 -8.06 2.38 -0.13
C GLY A 38 -8.66 1.91 -1.45
N SER A 39 -9.39 0.82 -1.42
CA SER A 39 -10.19 0.33 -2.54
C SER A 39 -11.63 0.10 -2.10
N ASN A 40 -12.55 0.29 -3.03
CA ASN A 40 -13.95 -0.02 -2.79
C ASN A 40 -14.20 -1.51 -3.10
N PRO A 41 -14.52 -2.35 -2.09
CA PRO A 41 -14.71 -3.79 -2.28
C PRO A 41 -15.77 -4.14 -3.34
N LYS A 42 -16.80 -3.29 -3.49
CA LYS A 42 -17.85 -3.45 -4.49
C LYS A 42 -17.31 -3.51 -5.92
N TYR A 43 -16.18 -2.86 -6.17
CA TYR A 43 -15.60 -2.70 -7.50
C TYR A 43 -14.24 -3.40 -7.67
N ASN A 44 -13.84 -4.28 -6.76
CA ASN A 44 -12.55 -4.99 -6.82
C ASN A 44 -12.34 -5.74 -8.14
N GLN A 45 -13.42 -6.17 -8.80
CA GLN A 45 -13.36 -6.79 -10.13
C GLN A 45 -12.69 -5.92 -11.21
N PHE A 46 -12.65 -4.61 -11.03
CA PHE A 46 -12.00 -3.67 -11.96
C PHE A 46 -10.51 -3.45 -11.67
N MET A 47 -9.98 -4.08 -10.63
CA MET A 47 -8.54 -4.08 -10.29
C MET A 47 -7.95 -2.67 -10.14
N GLY A 48 -8.74 -1.70 -9.61
CA GLY A 48 -8.32 -0.31 -9.49
C GLY A 48 -7.02 -0.10 -8.72
N ALA A 49 -6.82 -0.82 -7.60
CA ALA A 49 -5.58 -0.74 -6.83
C ALA A 49 -4.35 -1.20 -7.64
N TYR A 50 -4.47 -2.25 -8.45
CA TYR A 50 -3.39 -2.72 -9.31
C TYR A 50 -3.04 -1.69 -10.38
N ARG A 51 -4.04 -1.02 -10.94
CA ARG A 51 -3.84 0.04 -11.93
C ARG A 51 -3.06 1.21 -11.36
N LEU A 52 -3.41 1.66 -10.14
CA LEU A 52 -2.69 2.74 -9.46
C LEU A 52 -1.21 2.42 -9.26
N GLN A 53 -0.89 1.19 -8.79
CA GLN A 53 0.50 0.76 -8.64
C GLN A 53 1.24 0.75 -9.98
N TRP A 54 0.61 0.18 -11.01
CA TRP A 54 1.22 0.09 -12.33
C TRP A 54 1.52 1.48 -12.92
N ASP A 55 0.62 2.43 -12.78
CA ASP A 55 0.84 3.80 -13.27
C ASP A 55 1.96 4.51 -12.49
N MET A 56 2.08 4.28 -11.18
CA MET A 56 3.18 4.83 -10.38
C MET A 56 4.51 4.14 -10.64
N ILE A 57 4.53 2.85 -10.93
CA ILE A 57 5.75 2.15 -11.38
C ILE A 57 6.23 2.74 -12.71
N LYS A 58 5.33 2.96 -13.67
CA LYS A 58 5.67 3.63 -14.93
C LYS A 58 6.18 5.05 -14.71
N PHE A 59 5.56 5.80 -13.78
CA PHE A 59 6.03 7.12 -13.40
C PHE A 59 7.47 7.08 -12.89
N ALA A 60 7.80 6.14 -11.98
CA ALA A 60 9.15 5.95 -11.46
C ALA A 60 10.15 5.66 -12.58
N LEU A 61 9.83 4.74 -13.47
CA LEU A 61 10.66 4.39 -14.64
C LEU A 61 10.90 5.60 -15.56
N ASN A 62 9.86 6.34 -15.89
CA ASN A 62 9.95 7.50 -16.79
C ASN A 62 10.75 8.67 -16.18
N ASN A 63 10.84 8.74 -14.85
CA ASN A 63 11.60 9.75 -14.12
C ASN A 63 12.96 9.25 -13.62
N ASN A 64 13.39 8.05 -14.03
CA ASN A 64 14.64 7.41 -13.62
C ASN A 64 14.80 7.29 -12.10
N ILE A 65 13.70 7.05 -11.40
CA ILE A 65 13.70 6.79 -9.95
C ILE A 65 13.97 5.28 -9.75
N PRO A 66 15.10 4.91 -9.14
CA PRO A 66 15.59 3.53 -9.16
C PRO A 66 14.84 2.58 -8.24
N ARG A 67 14.10 3.09 -7.24
CA ARG A 67 13.42 2.25 -6.24
C ARG A 67 11.95 2.58 -6.10
N TYR A 68 11.16 1.52 -5.88
CA TYR A 68 9.75 1.62 -5.57
C TYR A 68 9.46 0.87 -4.25
N ASN A 69 9.09 1.61 -3.23
CA ASN A 69 8.87 1.11 -1.88
C ASN A 69 7.37 0.94 -1.62
N PHE A 70 6.94 -0.31 -1.46
CA PHE A 70 5.56 -0.65 -1.09
C PHE A 70 5.23 -0.39 0.38
N TYR A 71 6.17 0.22 1.12
CA TYR A 71 6.05 0.49 2.56
C TYR A 71 5.92 -0.79 3.41
N GLY A 72 5.60 -0.59 4.72
CA GLY A 72 5.66 -1.68 5.68
C GLY A 72 4.65 -2.81 5.46
N ILE A 73 5.03 -3.96 6.01
CA ILE A 73 4.18 -5.12 6.28
C ILE A 73 4.45 -5.57 7.71
N THR A 74 3.58 -6.43 8.26
CA THR A 74 3.89 -7.10 9.52
C THR A 74 5.03 -8.11 9.33
N GLY A 75 5.71 -8.48 10.40
CA GLY A 75 6.71 -9.56 10.37
C GLY A 75 6.10 -10.98 10.40
N ASP A 76 4.77 -11.10 10.41
CA ASP A 76 4.06 -12.37 10.36
C ASP A 76 3.76 -12.75 8.90
N PHE A 77 4.38 -13.82 8.42
CA PHE A 77 4.21 -14.33 7.05
C PHE A 77 3.25 -15.53 6.99
N SER A 78 2.54 -15.84 8.07
CA SER A 78 1.54 -16.91 8.08
C SER A 78 0.29 -16.52 7.28
N GLU A 79 -0.48 -17.50 6.86
CA GLU A 79 -1.76 -17.27 6.17
C GLU A 79 -2.81 -16.61 7.08
N ASN A 80 -2.59 -16.63 8.40
CA ASN A 80 -3.46 -16.01 9.40
C ASN A 80 -3.03 -14.57 9.76
N ALA A 81 -1.96 -14.05 9.14
CA ALA A 81 -1.50 -12.70 9.39
C ALA A 81 -2.59 -11.68 9.06
N GLU A 82 -2.72 -10.65 9.92
CA GLU A 82 -3.71 -9.58 9.74
C GLU A 82 -3.61 -8.90 8.37
N ASP A 83 -2.39 -8.74 7.88
CA ASP A 83 -2.09 -8.10 6.59
C ASP A 83 -1.77 -9.09 5.45
N TYR A 84 -2.12 -10.39 5.60
CA TYR A 84 -1.83 -11.42 4.59
C TYR A 84 -2.24 -11.01 3.18
N GLY A 85 -3.45 -10.47 3.01
CA GLY A 85 -3.94 -10.00 1.71
C GLY A 85 -3.08 -8.86 1.11
N VAL A 86 -2.57 -7.97 1.97
CA VAL A 86 -1.66 -6.88 1.57
C VAL A 86 -0.30 -7.44 1.15
N GLN A 87 0.22 -8.42 1.88
CA GLN A 87 1.47 -9.09 1.53
C GLN A 87 1.36 -9.80 0.17
N GLN A 88 0.27 -10.54 -0.09
CA GLN A 88 0.03 -11.19 -1.38
C GLN A 88 -0.11 -10.16 -2.52
N PHE A 89 -0.80 -9.05 -2.27
CA PHE A 89 -0.90 -7.96 -3.22
C PHE A 89 0.48 -7.39 -3.62
N LYS A 90 1.34 -7.08 -2.65
CA LYS A 90 2.70 -6.57 -2.88
C LYS A 90 3.58 -7.60 -3.57
N LYS A 91 3.50 -8.87 -3.15
CA LYS A 91 4.20 -10.00 -3.78
C LYS A 91 3.85 -10.17 -5.26
N GLY A 92 2.62 -9.86 -5.67
CA GLY A 92 2.17 -9.89 -7.05
C GLY A 92 2.96 -8.95 -7.99
N PHE A 93 3.64 -7.94 -7.45
CA PHE A 93 4.56 -7.06 -8.18
C PHE A 93 6.02 -7.48 -8.08
N ASN A 94 6.29 -8.71 -7.65
CA ASN A 94 7.64 -9.24 -7.43
C ASN A 94 8.45 -8.44 -6.39
N ALA A 95 7.75 -7.83 -5.42
CA ALA A 95 8.41 -7.13 -4.32
C ALA A 95 9.10 -8.13 -3.39
N HIS A 96 10.29 -7.76 -2.90
CA HIS A 96 11.01 -8.48 -1.85
C HIS A 96 10.92 -7.70 -0.54
N VAL A 97 11.08 -8.42 0.56
CA VAL A 97 11.06 -7.84 1.90
C VAL A 97 12.47 -7.45 2.31
N GLU A 98 12.61 -6.21 2.80
CA GLU A 98 13.84 -5.74 3.44
C GLU A 98 13.56 -5.50 4.93
N GLU A 99 14.30 -6.17 5.80
CA GLU A 99 14.22 -5.97 7.24
C GLU A 99 15.22 -4.89 7.67
N TYR A 100 14.71 -3.82 8.26
CA TYR A 100 15.57 -2.79 8.83
C TYR A 100 15.99 -3.17 10.25
N VAL A 101 17.16 -2.70 10.65
CA VAL A 101 17.73 -2.97 11.99
C VAL A 101 16.88 -2.43 13.16
N GLY A 102 15.80 -1.74 12.88
CA GLY A 102 14.90 -1.14 13.87
C GLY A 102 15.39 0.20 14.41
N ASP A 103 14.65 0.72 15.39
CA ASP A 103 14.92 2.00 15.99
C ASP A 103 15.91 1.89 17.15
N PHE A 104 16.91 2.76 17.16
CA PHE A 104 17.85 2.88 18.28
C PHE A 104 17.43 4.01 19.21
N ILE A 105 17.22 3.68 20.49
CA ILE A 105 16.86 4.64 21.52
C ILE A 105 18.06 4.85 22.45
N LYS A 106 18.58 6.08 22.52
CA LYS A 106 19.57 6.51 23.51
C LYS A 106 18.92 7.41 24.56
N PRO A 107 18.59 6.89 25.76
CA PRO A 107 18.02 7.72 26.80
C PRO A 107 19.04 8.77 27.29
N ILE A 108 18.72 10.05 27.18
CA ILE A 108 19.59 11.14 27.67
C ILE A 108 19.44 11.29 29.19
N ARG A 109 18.23 11.10 29.71
CA ARG A 109 17.92 11.17 31.14
C ARG A 109 17.20 9.89 31.56
N LEU A 110 17.96 8.97 32.14
CA LEU A 110 17.50 7.63 32.50
C LEU A 110 16.29 7.60 33.42
N ILE A 111 16.22 8.53 34.43
CA ILE A 111 15.12 8.58 35.38
C ILE A 111 13.81 8.91 34.69
N PHE A 112 13.78 9.98 33.88
CA PHE A 112 12.59 10.36 33.11
C PHE A 112 12.19 9.29 32.08
N TYR A 113 13.14 8.63 31.45
CA TYR A 113 12.87 7.54 30.53
C TYR A 113 12.23 6.32 31.21
N LYS A 114 12.68 5.97 32.42
CA LYS A 114 12.07 4.90 33.22
C LYS A 114 10.63 5.25 33.62
N VAL A 115 10.39 6.47 34.09
CA VAL A 115 9.03 6.94 34.42
C VAL A 115 8.13 6.90 33.19
N TYR A 116 8.60 7.40 32.04
CA TYR A 116 7.86 7.32 30.77
C TYR A 116 7.49 5.88 30.38
N LYS A 117 8.41 4.91 30.55
CA LYS A 117 8.12 3.50 30.28
C LYS A 117 7.10 2.88 31.22
N LEU A 118 7.00 3.34 32.45
CA LEU A 118 6.01 2.86 33.43
C LEU A 118 4.60 3.40 33.16
N LEU A 119 4.50 4.54 32.48
CA LEU A 119 3.23 5.20 32.13
C LEU A 119 2.67 4.78 30.76
N LYS A 120 3.40 3.97 29.98
CA LYS A 120 3.05 3.48 28.67
C LYS A 120 2.68 2.00 28.71
#